data_6bd7285a5a1e17749e2dbcd80163c9d5
#
_entry.id   6bd7285a5a1e17749e2dbcd80163c9d5
#
_cell.length_a   1.000
_cell.length_b   1.000
_cell.length_c   1.000
_cell.angle_alpha   90.00
_cell.angle_beta   90.00
_cell.angle_gamma   90.00
#
_symmetry.space_group_name_H-M   'P 1'
#
loop_
_entity.id
_entity.type
_entity.pdbx_description
1 polymer ?
#
loop_
_entity_poly.entity_id
_entity_poly.type
_entity_poly.pdbx_seq_one_letter_code
_entity_poly.pdbx_strand_id
1 'polypeptide(L)'
;MLCVTLLVGCVDHTSRGYLEELSGKELSRVYPTENIEDLFEQFPNGFTVSQMRVVGDSNVFVYLEAREKGKPLVGTIKQLNSKTKEEEKSITFQYVDGKFVFENEEEAKKLWPQGKFLFQELQLNKDILAKAKLRENIYTKKEESPTGDNTFYLKYSIQLPVVSRILGIDESQPVELFIFGRDESDGFVYEIGTEQDNQTTLWEMIREIRK
;
A
#
# COMPACT_ATOMS: atom_id res chain seq x y z
N MET A 1 -16.38 45.42 -25.56
CA MET A 1 -15.88 44.08 -25.92
C MET A 1 -14.87 43.70 -24.86
N LEU A 2 -15.29 42.85 -23.89
CA LEU A 2 -14.45 42.51 -22.73
C LEU A 2 -13.71 41.23 -23.11
N CYS A 3 -12.39 41.29 -23.33
CA CYS A 3 -11.54 40.11 -23.48
C CYS A 3 -11.36 39.45 -22.11
N VAL A 4 -12.05 38.36 -21.85
CA VAL A 4 -11.77 37.47 -20.74
C VAL A 4 -10.63 36.55 -21.18
N THR A 5 -9.41 36.87 -20.79
CA THR A 5 -8.27 35.97 -20.92
C THR A 5 -8.44 34.86 -19.87
N LEU A 6 -8.87 33.67 -20.31
CA LEU A 6 -8.77 32.44 -19.53
C LEU A 6 -7.27 32.12 -19.34
N LEU A 7 -6.76 32.44 -18.16
CA LEU A 7 -5.48 31.90 -17.70
C LEU A 7 -5.68 30.41 -17.42
N VAL A 8 -5.40 29.59 -18.43
CA VAL A 8 -5.19 28.14 -18.20
C VAL A 8 -3.85 28.02 -17.49
N GLY A 9 -3.89 28.01 -16.16
CA GLY A 9 -2.72 27.71 -15.35
C GLY A 9 -2.25 26.30 -15.66
N CYS A 10 -1.01 26.13 -16.09
CA CYS A 10 -0.39 24.80 -16.18
C CYS A 10 -0.41 24.19 -14.77
N VAL A 11 -0.99 23.00 -14.65
CA VAL A 11 -0.94 22.22 -13.41
C VAL A 11 0.50 21.77 -13.23
N ASP A 12 1.11 22.12 -12.10
CA ASP A 12 2.43 21.60 -11.74
C ASP A 12 2.29 20.23 -11.11
N HIS A 13 2.44 19.18 -11.92
CA HIS A 13 2.35 17.77 -11.51
C HIS A 13 3.43 17.35 -10.51
N THR A 14 4.50 18.13 -10.36
CA THR A 14 5.57 17.84 -9.39
C THR A 14 5.31 18.47 -8.02
N SER A 15 4.29 19.31 -7.91
CA SER A 15 4.00 20.04 -6.68
C SER A 15 3.45 19.10 -5.60
N ARG A 16 3.84 19.38 -4.34
CA ARG A 16 3.30 18.69 -3.17
C ARG A 16 1.76 18.65 -3.18
N GLY A 17 1.12 19.78 -3.44
CA GLY A 17 -0.34 19.88 -3.39
C GLY A 17 -1.02 18.99 -4.41
N TYR A 18 -0.49 18.92 -5.64
CA TYR A 18 -1.00 18.03 -6.68
C TYR A 18 -0.85 16.55 -6.29
N LEU A 19 0.35 16.14 -5.86
CA LEU A 19 0.63 14.74 -5.53
C LEU A 19 -0.10 14.27 -4.28
N GLU A 20 -0.29 15.13 -3.27
CA GLU A 20 -1.12 14.81 -2.09
C GLU A 20 -2.61 14.72 -2.44
N GLU A 21 -3.10 15.54 -3.36
CA GLU A 21 -4.48 15.44 -3.84
C GLU A 21 -4.70 14.13 -4.61
N LEU A 22 -3.80 13.82 -5.54
CA LEU A 22 -3.83 12.59 -6.33
C LEU A 22 -3.76 11.36 -5.40
N SER A 23 -2.74 11.30 -4.54
CA SER A 23 -2.56 10.18 -3.60
C SER A 23 -3.74 10.06 -2.63
N GLY A 24 -4.17 11.15 -2.05
CA GLY A 24 -5.28 11.15 -1.09
C GLY A 24 -6.59 10.70 -1.71
N LYS A 25 -6.87 11.10 -2.95
CA LYS A 25 -8.04 10.66 -3.71
C LYS A 25 -7.98 9.15 -3.99
N GLU A 26 -6.88 8.67 -4.55
CA GLU A 26 -6.74 7.27 -4.93
C GLU A 26 -6.66 6.35 -3.71
N LEU A 27 -5.87 6.70 -2.70
CA LEU A 27 -5.75 5.90 -1.49
C LEU A 27 -7.06 5.84 -0.69
N SER A 28 -7.86 6.92 -0.65
CA SER A 28 -9.16 6.91 0.04
C SER A 28 -10.19 5.95 -0.57
N ARG A 29 -9.97 5.46 -1.79
CA ARG A 29 -10.80 4.42 -2.42
C ARG A 29 -10.57 3.03 -1.81
N VAL A 30 -9.44 2.85 -1.14
CA VAL A 30 -8.95 1.57 -0.63
C VAL A 30 -8.76 1.59 0.88
N TYR A 31 -8.24 2.68 1.44
CA TYR A 31 -7.85 2.83 2.84
C TYR A 31 -8.84 3.72 3.62
N PRO A 32 -9.69 3.18 4.53
CA PRO A 32 -9.83 1.77 4.86
C PRO A 32 -10.91 1.04 4.06
N THR A 33 -10.72 -0.26 3.85
CA THR A 33 -11.76 -1.19 3.37
C THR A 33 -11.77 -2.41 4.28
N GLU A 34 -12.69 -2.49 5.21
CA GLU A 34 -12.73 -3.53 6.24
C GLU A 34 -12.92 -4.93 5.66
N ASN A 35 -13.85 -5.09 4.72
CA ASN A 35 -14.09 -6.35 4.04
C ASN A 35 -13.34 -6.36 2.70
N ILE A 36 -12.45 -7.33 2.52
CA ILE A 36 -11.60 -7.44 1.33
C ILE A 36 -12.42 -7.55 0.04
N GLU A 37 -13.59 -8.21 0.08
CA GLU A 37 -14.44 -8.37 -1.10
C GLU A 37 -15.04 -7.05 -1.59
N ASP A 38 -15.13 -6.02 -0.73
CA ASP A 38 -15.64 -4.70 -1.13
C ASP A 38 -14.67 -3.99 -2.10
N LEU A 39 -13.40 -4.40 -2.15
CA LEU A 39 -12.45 -3.91 -3.15
C LEU A 39 -12.87 -4.24 -4.60
N PHE A 40 -13.74 -5.23 -4.83
CA PHE A 40 -14.30 -5.47 -6.16
C PHE A 40 -15.20 -4.33 -6.67
N GLU A 41 -15.68 -3.46 -5.79
CA GLU A 41 -16.40 -2.24 -6.21
C GLU A 41 -15.44 -1.25 -6.89
N GLN A 42 -14.17 -1.25 -6.48
CA GLN A 42 -13.12 -0.42 -7.08
C GLN A 42 -12.40 -1.14 -8.24
N PHE A 43 -12.25 -2.46 -8.14
CA PHE A 43 -11.48 -3.31 -9.06
C PHE A 43 -12.31 -4.48 -9.58
N PRO A 44 -13.28 -4.22 -10.47
CA PRO A 44 -14.25 -5.26 -10.90
C PRO A 44 -13.61 -6.42 -11.68
N ASN A 45 -12.40 -6.23 -12.23
CA ASN A 45 -11.64 -7.28 -12.93
C ASN A 45 -10.75 -8.09 -11.98
N GLY A 46 -10.72 -7.74 -10.70
CA GLY A 46 -9.88 -8.36 -9.69
C GLY A 46 -8.70 -7.50 -9.27
N PHE A 47 -8.01 -7.97 -8.26
CA PHE A 47 -6.87 -7.27 -7.66
C PHE A 47 -5.91 -8.25 -6.98
N THR A 48 -4.70 -7.78 -6.72
CA THR A 48 -3.74 -8.47 -5.85
C THR A 48 -3.37 -7.55 -4.69
N VAL A 49 -3.12 -8.16 -3.53
CA VAL A 49 -2.54 -7.50 -2.37
C VAL A 49 -1.25 -8.19 -2.00
N SER A 50 -0.20 -7.44 -1.82
CA SER A 50 1.08 -7.92 -1.31
C SER A 50 1.47 -7.10 -0.10
N GLN A 51 1.77 -7.75 1.01
CA GLN A 51 2.29 -7.10 2.21
C GLN A 51 3.60 -7.77 2.61
N MET A 52 4.59 -6.97 3.02
CA MET A 52 5.84 -7.47 3.56
C MET A 52 6.13 -6.84 4.91
N ARG A 53 6.67 -7.62 5.83
CA ARG A 53 7.18 -7.16 7.11
C ARG A 53 8.54 -7.80 7.41
N VAL A 54 9.47 -6.99 7.88
CA VAL A 54 10.75 -7.48 8.40
C VAL A 54 10.55 -7.97 9.84
N VAL A 55 11.03 -9.18 10.13
CA VAL A 55 10.96 -9.82 11.46
C VAL A 55 12.31 -10.46 11.76
N GLY A 56 13.15 -9.76 12.52
CA GLY A 56 14.52 -10.21 12.79
C GLY A 56 15.33 -10.34 11.48
N ASP A 57 15.90 -11.52 11.25
CA ASP A 57 16.67 -11.83 10.04
C ASP A 57 15.80 -12.39 8.89
N SER A 58 14.47 -12.26 8.98
CA SER A 58 13.54 -12.79 7.97
C SER A 58 12.59 -11.71 7.44
N ASN A 59 12.14 -11.89 6.21
CA ASN A 59 11.06 -11.14 5.61
C ASN A 59 9.82 -12.03 5.54
N VAL A 60 8.70 -11.57 6.07
CA VAL A 60 7.41 -12.25 5.96
C VAL A 60 6.58 -11.56 4.89
N PHE A 61 6.22 -12.28 3.84
CA PHE A 61 5.38 -11.83 2.75
C PHE A 61 4.00 -12.47 2.87
N VAL A 62 2.96 -11.65 2.75
CA VAL A 62 1.58 -12.09 2.63
C VAL A 62 1.08 -11.65 1.27
N TYR A 63 0.64 -12.60 0.46
CA TYR A 63 0.10 -12.37 -0.87
C TYR A 63 -1.33 -12.87 -0.94
N LEU A 64 -2.22 -12.09 -1.56
CA LEU A 64 -3.60 -12.46 -1.82
C LEU A 64 -3.95 -12.09 -3.27
N GLU A 65 -4.65 -12.99 -3.94
CA GLU A 65 -5.18 -12.78 -5.28
C GLU A 65 -6.69 -12.94 -5.29
N ALA A 66 -7.36 -11.95 -5.86
CA ALA A 66 -8.81 -11.85 -5.97
C ALA A 66 -9.18 -11.66 -7.45
N ARG A 67 -9.69 -12.73 -8.11
CA ARG A 67 -10.01 -12.70 -9.54
C ARG A 67 -11.48 -12.51 -9.84
N GLU A 68 -12.35 -13.01 -8.98
CA GLU A 68 -13.80 -13.03 -9.23
C GLU A 68 -14.56 -12.84 -7.92
N LYS A 69 -15.50 -11.87 -7.92
CA LYS A 69 -16.36 -11.60 -6.75
C LYS A 69 -17.21 -12.82 -6.41
N GLY A 70 -17.28 -13.13 -5.11
CA GLY A 70 -18.05 -14.27 -4.59
C GLY A 70 -17.38 -15.64 -4.75
N LYS A 71 -16.12 -15.67 -5.19
CA LYS A 71 -15.27 -16.86 -5.12
C LYS A 71 -14.28 -16.72 -3.96
N PRO A 72 -13.84 -17.85 -3.35
CA PRO A 72 -12.79 -17.78 -2.34
C PRO A 72 -11.56 -17.07 -2.88
N LEU A 73 -11.07 -16.07 -2.13
CA LEU A 73 -9.82 -15.42 -2.47
C LEU A 73 -8.68 -16.28 -1.94
N VAL A 74 -7.64 -16.46 -2.73
CA VAL A 74 -6.54 -17.37 -2.39
C VAL A 74 -5.28 -16.58 -2.07
N GLY A 75 -4.56 -16.99 -1.04
CA GLY A 75 -3.33 -16.35 -0.66
C GLY A 75 -2.28 -17.26 -0.07
N THR A 76 -1.10 -16.69 0.15
CA THR A 76 0.03 -17.36 0.77
C THR A 76 0.74 -16.44 1.77
N ILE A 77 1.25 -17.03 2.85
CA ILE A 77 2.20 -16.39 3.75
C ILE A 77 3.53 -17.10 3.54
N LYS A 78 4.58 -16.34 3.26
CA LYS A 78 5.94 -16.86 3.09
C LYS A 78 6.91 -16.17 4.01
N GLN A 79 7.77 -16.95 4.65
CA GLN A 79 8.93 -16.45 5.38
C GLN A 79 10.17 -16.73 4.55
N LEU A 80 10.93 -15.70 4.24
CA LEU A 80 12.19 -15.78 3.52
C LEU A 80 13.33 -15.29 4.42
N ASN A 81 14.44 -15.95 4.41
CA ASN A 81 15.67 -15.44 5.02
C ASN A 81 16.07 -14.13 4.33
N SER A 82 16.34 -13.08 5.10
CA SER A 82 16.63 -11.76 4.53
C SER A 82 17.94 -11.70 3.74
N LYS A 83 18.92 -12.57 4.07
CA LYS A 83 20.25 -12.63 3.46
C LYS A 83 20.31 -13.60 2.29
N THR A 84 19.89 -14.85 2.50
CA THR A 84 19.98 -15.90 1.47
C THR A 84 18.82 -15.87 0.48
N LYS A 85 17.69 -15.22 0.84
CA LYS A 85 16.41 -15.22 0.10
C LYS A 85 15.75 -16.59 -0.02
N GLU A 86 16.24 -17.58 0.71
CA GLU A 86 15.65 -18.92 0.76
C GLU A 86 14.31 -18.90 1.50
N GLU A 87 13.36 -19.68 1.00
CA GLU A 87 12.07 -19.88 1.63
C GLU A 87 12.23 -20.80 2.84
N GLU A 88 11.95 -20.27 4.02
CA GLU A 88 11.98 -21.00 5.29
C GLU A 88 10.64 -21.66 5.61
N LYS A 89 9.55 -20.96 5.26
CA LYS A 89 8.17 -21.41 5.49
C LYS A 89 7.23 -20.89 4.42
N SER A 90 6.17 -21.66 4.13
CA SER A 90 5.06 -21.28 3.26
C SER A 90 3.76 -21.84 3.81
N ILE A 91 2.71 -21.03 3.86
CA ILE A 91 1.38 -21.37 4.34
C ILE A 91 0.36 -20.85 3.35
N THR A 92 -0.55 -21.69 2.88
CA THR A 92 -1.66 -21.24 2.06
C THR A 92 -2.86 -20.84 2.93
N PHE A 93 -3.66 -19.93 2.43
CA PHE A 93 -4.93 -19.54 3.04
C PHE A 93 -5.97 -19.20 1.99
N GLN A 94 -7.22 -19.18 2.44
CA GLN A 94 -8.35 -18.65 1.70
C GLN A 94 -9.03 -17.57 2.54
N TYR A 95 -9.62 -16.59 1.86
CA TYR A 95 -10.55 -15.65 2.47
C TYR A 95 -11.95 -15.98 1.98
N VAL A 96 -12.83 -16.37 2.89
CA VAL A 96 -14.18 -16.86 2.62
C VAL A 96 -15.10 -16.31 3.71
N ASP A 97 -16.26 -15.79 3.32
CA ASP A 97 -17.28 -15.28 4.24
C ASP A 97 -16.72 -14.28 5.28
N GLY A 98 -15.84 -13.39 4.84
CA GLY A 98 -15.24 -12.37 5.69
C GLY A 98 -14.15 -12.86 6.64
N LYS A 99 -13.62 -14.08 6.44
CA LYS A 99 -12.64 -14.70 7.35
C LYS A 99 -11.49 -15.35 6.60
N PHE A 100 -10.31 -15.27 7.20
CA PHE A 100 -9.16 -16.05 6.76
C PHE A 100 -9.25 -17.49 7.29
N VAL A 101 -9.07 -18.46 6.40
CA VAL A 101 -8.97 -19.89 6.69
C VAL A 101 -7.59 -20.36 6.27
N PHE A 102 -6.73 -20.67 7.24
CA PHE A 102 -5.34 -21.05 7.03
C PHE A 102 -5.18 -22.56 6.98
N GLU A 103 -4.28 -23.06 6.16
CA GLU A 103 -3.85 -24.47 6.16
C GLU A 103 -3.21 -24.87 7.51
N ASN A 104 -2.47 -23.93 8.13
CA ASN A 104 -1.90 -24.06 9.47
C ASN A 104 -2.10 -22.75 10.25
N GLU A 105 -3.12 -22.72 11.09
CA GLU A 105 -3.52 -21.53 11.83
C GLU A 105 -2.48 -21.09 12.89
N GLU A 106 -1.84 -22.05 13.56
CA GLU A 106 -0.83 -21.74 14.59
C GLU A 106 0.41 -21.07 13.99
N GLU A 107 0.89 -21.60 12.87
CA GLU A 107 2.04 -21.00 12.17
C GLU A 107 1.66 -19.67 11.51
N ALA A 108 0.47 -19.56 10.95
CA ALA A 108 -0.03 -18.31 10.37
C ALA A 108 -0.06 -17.19 11.42
N LYS A 109 -0.56 -17.46 12.62
CA LYS A 109 -0.57 -16.50 13.75
C LYS A 109 0.83 -16.07 14.19
N LYS A 110 1.84 -16.95 14.10
CA LYS A 110 3.23 -16.58 14.40
C LYS A 110 3.82 -15.66 13.33
N LEU A 111 3.56 -15.95 12.06
CA LEU A 111 4.13 -15.20 10.94
C LEU A 111 3.34 -13.90 10.67
N TRP A 112 2.04 -13.92 10.81
CA TRP A 112 1.14 -12.79 10.53
C TRP A 112 0.14 -12.57 11.70
N PRO A 113 0.63 -12.16 12.89
CA PRO A 113 -0.15 -12.11 14.12
C PRO A 113 -1.32 -11.13 14.06
N GLN A 114 -1.24 -10.06 13.27
CA GLN A 114 -2.33 -9.10 13.07
C GLN A 114 -3.49 -9.73 12.28
N GLY A 115 -3.24 -10.71 11.38
CA GLY A 115 -4.26 -11.37 10.57
C GLY A 115 -5.07 -10.42 9.70
N LYS A 116 -4.49 -9.26 9.33
CA LYS A 116 -5.12 -8.21 8.54
C LYS A 116 -4.10 -7.48 7.68
N PHE A 117 -4.52 -7.04 6.53
CA PHE A 117 -3.78 -6.12 5.68
C PHE A 117 -3.89 -4.69 6.22
N LEU A 118 -2.94 -3.81 5.86
CA LEU A 118 -2.97 -2.41 6.27
C LEU A 118 -4.23 -1.70 5.81
N PHE A 119 -4.65 -1.95 4.58
CA PHE A 119 -5.82 -1.29 4.00
C PHE A 119 -7.12 -1.59 4.76
N GLN A 120 -7.18 -2.64 5.58
CA GLN A 120 -8.38 -2.95 6.36
C GLN A 120 -8.56 -2.04 7.59
N GLU A 121 -7.51 -1.42 8.08
CA GLU A 121 -7.55 -0.59 9.30
C GLU A 121 -6.94 0.80 9.12
N LEU A 122 -6.01 0.96 8.18
CA LEU A 122 -5.29 2.21 8.00
C LEU A 122 -6.15 3.22 7.24
N GLN A 123 -6.36 4.40 7.82
CA GLN A 123 -7.00 5.51 7.14
C GLN A 123 -5.95 6.41 6.49
N LEU A 124 -6.03 6.59 5.18
CA LEU A 124 -5.19 7.52 4.42
C LEU A 124 -6.07 8.37 3.50
N ASN A 125 -5.96 9.69 3.65
CA ASN A 125 -6.65 10.66 2.81
C ASN A 125 -5.85 11.96 2.73
N LYS A 126 -6.27 12.87 1.86
CA LYS A 126 -5.64 14.17 1.66
C LYS A 126 -5.44 14.96 2.97
N ASP A 127 -6.45 14.98 3.84
CA ASP A 127 -6.40 15.79 5.08
C ASP A 127 -5.37 15.24 6.08
N ILE A 128 -5.18 13.93 6.11
CA ILE A 128 -4.17 13.27 6.93
C ILE A 128 -2.78 13.59 6.37
N LEU A 129 -2.58 13.45 5.07
CA LEU A 129 -1.29 13.73 4.42
C LEU A 129 -0.91 15.21 4.52
N ALA A 130 -1.84 16.11 4.32
CA ALA A 130 -1.60 17.56 4.42
C ALA A 130 -1.13 18.01 5.81
N LYS A 131 -1.54 17.30 6.88
CA LYS A 131 -1.12 17.56 8.26
C LYS A 131 0.21 16.91 8.62
N ALA A 132 0.65 15.94 7.84
CA ALA A 132 1.90 15.23 8.06
C ALA A 132 3.11 16.08 7.66
N LYS A 133 4.24 15.81 8.30
CA LYS A 133 5.51 16.49 7.96
C LYS A 133 6.12 15.79 6.74
N LEU A 134 6.00 16.43 5.58
CA LEU A 134 6.68 15.96 4.36
C LEU A 134 8.20 15.99 4.56
N ARG A 135 8.88 14.91 4.22
CA ARG A 135 10.32 14.73 4.28
C ARG A 135 10.94 14.73 2.89
N GLU A 136 10.27 14.06 1.96
CA GLU A 136 10.75 13.88 0.59
C GLU A 136 9.60 13.96 -0.40
N ASN A 137 9.86 14.55 -1.57
CA ASN A 137 8.97 14.61 -2.70
C ASN A 137 9.81 14.41 -3.98
N ILE A 138 9.68 13.26 -4.61
CA ILE A 138 10.39 12.92 -5.84
C ILE A 138 9.36 12.63 -6.92
N TYR A 139 9.51 13.25 -8.07
CA TYR A 139 8.72 12.96 -9.26
C TYR A 139 9.65 12.55 -10.40
N THR A 140 9.38 11.40 -10.98
CA THR A 140 10.17 10.83 -12.08
C THR A 140 9.30 10.77 -13.33
N LYS A 141 9.72 11.47 -14.37
CA LYS A 141 9.03 11.47 -15.66
C LYS A 141 9.16 10.12 -16.34
N LYS A 142 8.18 9.77 -17.17
CA LYS A 142 8.13 8.48 -17.88
C LYS A 142 9.39 8.17 -18.71
N GLU A 143 10.05 9.21 -19.25
CA GLU A 143 11.28 9.07 -20.04
C GLU A 143 12.47 8.62 -19.17
N GLU A 144 12.42 8.89 -17.87
CA GLU A 144 13.45 8.56 -16.88
C GLU A 144 13.07 7.35 -16.02
N SER A 145 11.79 6.94 -16.09
CA SER A 145 11.24 5.86 -15.28
C SER A 145 11.53 4.48 -15.89
N PRO A 146 12.03 3.51 -15.12
CA PRO A 146 12.21 2.14 -15.59
C PRO A 146 10.92 1.46 -16.05
N THR A 147 9.77 1.93 -15.58
CA THR A 147 8.44 1.38 -15.91
C THR A 147 7.82 2.05 -17.14
N GLY A 148 8.38 3.16 -17.62
CA GLY A 148 7.79 3.94 -18.70
C GLY A 148 6.55 4.74 -18.32
N ASP A 149 6.29 4.90 -17.02
CA ASP A 149 5.19 5.71 -16.47
C ASP A 149 5.76 6.89 -15.69
N ASN A 150 4.99 7.97 -15.58
CA ASN A 150 5.27 9.00 -14.59
C ASN A 150 5.06 8.41 -13.20
N THR A 151 6.08 8.49 -12.35
CA THR A 151 6.01 7.95 -10.99
C THR A 151 6.34 9.03 -9.96
N PHE A 152 5.86 8.85 -8.75
CA PHE A 152 6.22 9.72 -7.65
C PHE A 152 6.47 8.94 -6.36
N TYR A 153 7.27 9.53 -5.51
CA TYR A 153 7.57 9.05 -4.17
C TYR A 153 7.40 10.20 -3.18
N LEU A 154 6.56 9.99 -2.18
CA LEU A 154 6.35 10.93 -1.08
C LEU A 154 6.75 10.26 0.22
N LYS A 155 7.52 10.94 1.07
CA LYS A 155 7.92 10.45 2.39
C LYS A 155 7.49 11.42 3.47
N TYR A 156 6.87 10.90 4.50
CA TYR A 156 6.32 11.67 5.61
C TYR A 156 6.81 11.16 6.95
N SER A 157 6.98 12.07 7.90
CA SER A 157 7.01 11.73 9.31
C SER A 157 5.60 11.96 9.88
N ILE A 158 4.95 10.89 10.34
CA ILE A 158 3.53 10.90 10.70
C ILE A 158 3.24 9.89 11.82
N GLN A 159 2.30 10.22 12.70
CA GLN A 159 1.78 9.27 13.69
C GLN A 159 0.69 8.40 13.07
N LEU A 160 0.93 7.08 13.06
CA LEU A 160 0.00 6.06 12.55
C LEU A 160 -0.09 4.91 13.56
N PRO A 161 -1.02 4.97 14.53
CA PRO A 161 -1.12 3.97 15.60
C PRO A 161 -1.25 2.52 15.09
N VAL A 162 -1.98 2.31 13.99
CA VAL A 162 -2.12 0.99 13.37
C VAL A 162 -0.76 0.44 12.93
N VAL A 163 0.03 1.27 12.26
CA VAL A 163 1.37 0.90 11.77
C VAL A 163 2.31 0.66 12.94
N SER A 164 2.31 1.56 13.93
CA SER A 164 3.16 1.43 15.13
C SER A 164 2.89 0.13 15.88
N ARG A 165 1.61 -0.26 16.00
CA ARG A 165 1.20 -1.54 16.60
C ARG A 165 1.76 -2.74 15.83
N ILE A 166 1.69 -2.73 14.51
CA ILE A 166 2.24 -3.79 13.65
C ILE A 166 3.74 -3.90 13.81
N LEU A 167 4.44 -2.77 13.91
CA LEU A 167 5.89 -2.71 14.08
C LEU A 167 6.35 -2.98 15.52
N GLY A 168 5.42 -2.98 16.50
CA GLY A 168 5.74 -3.15 17.92
C GLY A 168 6.48 -1.97 18.53
N ILE A 169 6.25 -0.75 18.03
CA ILE A 169 6.81 0.49 18.54
C ILE A 169 5.73 1.32 19.24
N ASP A 170 6.16 2.32 20.01
CA ASP A 170 5.26 3.22 20.74
C ASP A 170 4.35 3.99 19.77
N GLU A 171 3.02 3.90 19.96
CA GLU A 171 2.02 4.53 19.10
C GLU A 171 2.09 6.08 19.10
N SER A 172 2.74 6.68 20.09
CA SER A 172 2.99 8.13 20.15
C SER A 172 4.18 8.58 19.27
N GLN A 173 5.04 7.65 18.86
CA GLN A 173 6.18 7.96 18.02
C GLN A 173 5.77 8.08 16.55
N PRO A 174 6.30 9.09 15.83
CA PRO A 174 6.09 9.17 14.39
C PRO A 174 6.84 8.05 13.66
N VAL A 175 6.22 7.54 12.61
CA VAL A 175 6.85 6.63 11.65
C VAL A 175 7.21 7.38 10.38
N GLU A 176 8.25 6.92 9.68
CA GLU A 176 8.59 7.41 8.34
C GLU A 176 7.77 6.61 7.32
N LEU A 177 6.61 7.18 6.92
CA LEU A 177 5.71 6.60 5.91
C LEU A 177 6.16 7.02 4.53
N PHE A 178 6.28 6.08 3.59
CA PHE A 178 6.38 6.40 2.18
C PHE A 178 5.12 6.01 1.41
N ILE A 179 4.86 6.75 0.34
CA ILE A 179 3.84 6.48 -0.66
C ILE A 179 4.54 6.51 -2.02
N PHE A 180 4.51 5.39 -2.73
CA PHE A 180 4.90 5.32 -4.13
C PHE A 180 3.65 5.14 -4.98
N GLY A 181 3.53 5.91 -6.05
CA GLY A 181 2.38 5.85 -6.95
C GLY A 181 2.75 6.18 -8.38
N ARG A 182 1.79 6.00 -9.29
CA ARG A 182 1.90 6.39 -10.69
C ARG A 182 0.95 7.53 -10.97
N ASP A 183 1.45 8.55 -11.67
CA ASP A 183 0.66 9.66 -12.19
C ASP A 183 0.21 9.32 -13.60
N GLU A 184 -1.06 9.56 -13.91
CA GLU A 184 -1.67 9.30 -15.22
C GLU A 184 -1.63 7.83 -15.69
N SER A 185 -1.57 6.86 -14.76
CA SER A 185 -1.61 5.45 -15.12
C SER A 185 -3.04 4.94 -15.32
N ASP A 186 -3.23 4.07 -16.31
CA ASP A 186 -4.46 3.31 -16.50
C ASP A 186 -4.57 2.19 -15.44
N GLY A 187 -4.97 2.52 -14.22
CA GLY A 187 -5.21 1.55 -13.17
C GLY A 187 -4.51 1.87 -11.85
N PHE A 188 -5.00 1.25 -10.80
CA PHE A 188 -4.50 1.45 -9.45
C PHE A 188 -3.22 0.65 -9.20
N VAL A 189 -2.12 1.35 -8.93
CA VAL A 189 -0.85 0.77 -8.46
C VAL A 189 -0.27 1.70 -7.42
N TYR A 190 -0.46 1.37 -6.14
CA TYR A 190 0.10 2.13 -5.04
C TYR A 190 0.83 1.20 -4.08
N GLU A 191 1.98 1.66 -3.65
CA GLU A 191 2.73 1.07 -2.55
C GLU A 191 2.77 2.06 -1.40
N ILE A 192 2.44 1.60 -0.22
CA ILE A 192 2.65 2.34 1.02
C ILE A 192 3.52 1.51 1.95
N GLY A 193 4.36 2.16 2.71
CA GLY A 193 5.20 1.44 3.65
C GLY A 193 5.92 2.35 4.62
N THR A 194 6.71 1.74 5.46
CA THR A 194 7.53 2.44 6.45
C THR A 194 8.98 2.10 6.31
N GLU A 195 9.82 3.05 6.64
CA GLU A 195 11.27 2.91 6.69
C GLU A 195 11.79 3.22 8.09
N GLN A 196 12.82 2.50 8.49
CA GLN A 196 13.64 2.80 9.63
C GLN A 196 15.11 2.67 9.21
N ASP A 197 15.93 3.67 9.52
CA ASP A 197 17.34 3.72 9.12
C ASP A 197 17.54 3.48 7.61
N ASN A 198 16.67 4.07 6.78
CA ASN A 198 16.61 3.89 5.31
C ASN A 198 16.39 2.44 4.84
N GLN A 199 15.82 1.61 5.68
CA GLN A 199 15.41 0.26 5.32
C GLN A 199 13.90 0.11 5.45
N THR A 200 13.27 -0.45 4.43
CA THR A 200 11.83 -0.75 4.47
C THR A 200 11.55 -1.80 5.53
N THR A 201 10.70 -1.48 6.49
CA THR A 201 10.33 -2.39 7.60
C THR A 201 8.97 -3.04 7.42
N LEU A 202 8.07 -2.34 6.73
CA LEU A 202 6.72 -2.78 6.38
C LEU A 202 6.34 -2.12 5.07
N TRP A 203 5.73 -2.85 4.15
CA TRP A 203 5.06 -2.27 3.00
C TRP A 203 3.85 -3.09 2.57
N GLU A 204 2.92 -2.43 1.90
CA GLU A 204 1.77 -3.02 1.27
C GLU A 204 1.58 -2.42 -0.11
N MET A 205 1.33 -3.28 -1.09
CA MET A 205 1.01 -2.91 -2.46
C MET A 205 -0.33 -3.51 -2.86
N ILE A 206 -1.20 -2.69 -3.41
CA ILE A 206 -2.44 -3.13 -4.04
C ILE A 206 -2.33 -2.81 -5.52
N ARG A 207 -2.70 -3.79 -6.34
CA ARG A 207 -2.65 -3.67 -7.79
C ARG A 207 -3.93 -4.23 -8.40
N GLU A 208 -4.54 -3.45 -9.28
CA GLU A 208 -5.64 -3.90 -10.12
C GLU A 208 -5.17 -4.94 -11.13
N ILE A 209 -5.96 -6.00 -11.33
CA ILE A 209 -5.77 -6.97 -12.41
C ILE A 209 -6.41 -6.40 -13.67
N ARG A 210 -5.59 -6.19 -14.71
CA ARG A 210 -6.06 -5.74 -16.02
C ARG A 210 -6.44 -6.94 -16.88
N LYS A 211 -7.45 -6.75 -17.73
CA LYS A 211 -7.82 -7.72 -18.79
C LYS A 211 -6.94 -7.55 -20.00
#